data_aa7e6511ef9cd3df518f9bc391e46d29
#
_entry.id   aa7e6511ef9cd3df518f9bc391e46d29
#
_cell.length_a   1.000
_cell.length_b   1.000
_cell.length_c   1.000
_cell.angle_alpha   90.00
_cell.angle_beta   90.00
_cell.angle_gamma   90.00
#
_symmetry.space_group_name_H-M   'P 1'
#
loop_
_entity.id
_entity.type
_entity.pdbx_description
1 polymer ?
#
loop_
_entity_poly.entity_id
_entity_poly.type
_entity_poly.pdbx_seq_one_letter_code
_entity_poly.pdbx_strand_id
1 'polypeptide(L)'
;MPELPEVETVRRGLTELVQNSKITKVDVLYPKMINLDPDDFKKGVENTTLEEIGRRGKYLFLRLSNGLTIVSHLRMEGNYDVVAEGDALSKHTHIVFHLSDGRMLRYNDTRKFGRMNLVDRKDELSVAGLKTIGPEPTEDGLKLDYMVKIFAKSKKEIKPFLLDQSKIAGLGNIYVDEVLWMSKIHPTQPANTLAESELKELRKNIILEIKKAIAGHGTTVHSYSNAYGEAGSFQNHLNVYGRKGEPCLRCGTPIEKIKLAQRGTHFCPHCQVLREG
;
A
#
# COMPACT_ATOMS: atom_id res chain seq x y z
N MET A 1 -7.75 -3.06 1.33
CA MET A 1 -6.56 -3.20 0.44
C MET A 1 -5.41 -2.53 1.16
N PRO A 2 -4.32 -3.24 1.41
CA PRO A 2 -3.12 -2.62 1.96
C PRO A 2 -2.68 -1.41 1.12
N GLU A 3 -2.58 -0.25 1.76
CA GLU A 3 -2.03 0.98 1.19
C GLU A 3 -0.57 1.11 1.64
N LEU A 4 0.09 2.23 1.38
CA LEU A 4 1.51 2.38 1.72
C LEU A 4 1.85 2.09 3.19
N PRO A 5 1.10 2.60 4.20
CA PRO A 5 1.41 2.33 5.61
C PRO A 5 1.35 0.85 5.98
N GLU A 6 0.35 0.13 5.49
CA GLU A 6 0.21 -1.31 5.74
C GLU A 6 1.35 -2.10 5.09
N VAL A 7 1.72 -1.75 3.84
CA VAL A 7 2.84 -2.39 3.14
C VAL A 7 4.17 -2.09 3.82
N GLU A 8 4.36 -0.88 4.34
CA GLU A 8 5.55 -0.52 5.14
C GLU A 8 5.62 -1.31 6.45
N THR A 9 4.48 -1.55 7.10
CA THR A 9 4.39 -2.37 8.31
C THR A 9 4.78 -3.82 8.01
N VAL A 10 4.30 -4.39 6.90
CA VAL A 10 4.74 -5.73 6.44
C VAL A 10 6.23 -5.75 6.17
N ARG A 11 6.75 -4.75 5.44
CA ARG A 11 8.19 -4.67 5.15
C ARG A 11 9.02 -4.71 6.43
N ARG A 12 8.66 -3.91 7.44
CA ARG A 12 9.38 -3.86 8.72
C ARG A 12 9.32 -5.21 9.43
N GLY A 13 8.15 -5.82 9.54
CA GLY A 13 7.99 -7.13 10.15
C GLY A 13 8.79 -8.22 9.42
N LEU A 14 8.76 -8.24 8.09
CA LEU A 14 9.57 -9.18 7.32
C LEU A 14 11.07 -8.93 7.48
N THR A 15 11.50 -7.67 7.53
CA THR A 15 12.92 -7.34 7.80
C THR A 15 13.39 -7.93 9.13
N GLU A 16 12.58 -7.77 10.17
CA GLU A 16 12.92 -8.28 11.50
C GLU A 16 12.89 -9.82 11.58
N LEU A 17 11.88 -10.43 10.94
CA LEU A 17 11.63 -11.87 11.08
C LEU A 17 12.47 -12.74 10.14
N VAL A 18 12.71 -12.32 8.90
CA VAL A 18 13.25 -13.21 7.85
C VAL A 18 14.41 -12.62 7.05
N GLN A 19 14.83 -11.38 7.27
CA GLN A 19 16.03 -10.88 6.61
C GLN A 19 17.25 -11.71 7.05
N ASN A 20 18.13 -12.01 6.11
CA ASN A 20 19.28 -12.92 6.25
C ASN A 20 18.90 -14.40 6.41
N SER A 21 17.62 -14.79 6.34
CA SER A 21 17.24 -16.20 6.33
C SER A 21 17.50 -16.83 4.97
N LYS A 22 18.01 -18.06 4.97
CA LYS A 22 18.21 -18.87 3.76
C LYS A 22 16.91 -19.61 3.42
N ILE A 23 16.45 -19.50 2.17
CA ILE A 23 15.34 -20.26 1.62
C ILE A 23 15.88 -21.60 1.14
N THR A 24 15.39 -22.70 1.68
CA THR A 24 15.81 -24.06 1.32
C THR A 24 14.92 -24.70 0.28
N LYS A 25 13.61 -24.39 0.29
CA LYS A 25 12.61 -24.95 -0.59
C LYS A 25 11.48 -23.95 -0.80
N VAL A 26 10.79 -24.01 -1.94
CA VAL A 26 9.60 -23.22 -2.24
C VAL A 26 8.46 -24.13 -2.72
N ASP A 27 7.28 -24.02 -2.09
CA ASP A 27 6.06 -24.64 -2.58
C ASP A 27 5.16 -23.57 -3.23
N VAL A 28 4.86 -23.76 -4.51
CA VAL A 28 3.94 -22.91 -5.27
C VAL A 28 2.60 -23.62 -5.37
N LEU A 29 1.68 -23.32 -4.45
CA LEU A 29 0.35 -23.95 -4.37
C LEU A 29 -0.66 -23.31 -5.33
N TYR A 30 -0.42 -22.07 -5.77
CA TYR A 30 -1.26 -21.37 -6.74
C TYR A 30 -0.41 -20.66 -7.82
N PRO A 31 -0.09 -21.36 -8.94
CA PRO A 31 0.83 -20.85 -9.98
C PRO A 31 0.41 -19.52 -10.64
N LYS A 32 -0.88 -19.21 -10.71
CA LYS A 32 -1.37 -17.95 -11.30
C LYS A 32 -0.91 -16.68 -10.53
N MET A 33 -0.28 -16.85 -9.38
CA MET A 33 0.22 -15.75 -8.54
C MET A 33 1.61 -15.27 -8.95
N ILE A 34 2.37 -16.10 -9.61
CA ILE A 34 3.73 -15.83 -10.09
C ILE A 34 3.76 -15.54 -11.58
N ASN A 35 4.84 -14.90 -12.05
CA ASN A 35 5.03 -14.50 -13.45
C ASN A 35 5.78 -15.53 -14.30
N LEU A 36 6.31 -16.58 -13.70
CA LEU A 36 7.11 -17.64 -14.32
C LEU A 36 6.43 -19.00 -14.17
N ASP A 37 6.94 -19.98 -14.89
CA ASP A 37 6.64 -21.38 -14.59
C ASP A 37 7.07 -21.71 -13.14
N PRO A 38 6.30 -22.53 -12.40
CA PRO A 38 6.63 -22.88 -11.01
C PRO A 38 8.04 -23.43 -10.80
N ASP A 39 8.53 -24.27 -11.72
CA ASP A 39 9.86 -24.86 -11.58
C ASP A 39 10.97 -23.83 -11.82
N ASP A 40 10.78 -22.90 -12.76
CA ASP A 40 11.72 -21.80 -12.98
C ASP A 40 11.71 -20.81 -11.81
N PHE A 41 10.54 -20.51 -11.23
CA PHE A 41 10.44 -19.70 -10.02
C PHE A 41 11.18 -20.35 -8.85
N LYS A 42 10.97 -21.66 -8.62
CA LYS A 42 11.67 -22.42 -7.56
C LYS A 42 13.18 -22.39 -7.77
N LYS A 43 13.67 -22.71 -8.98
CA LYS A 43 15.11 -22.66 -9.30
C LYS A 43 15.75 -21.30 -9.01
N GLY A 44 15.02 -20.21 -9.28
CA GLY A 44 15.51 -18.86 -9.02
C GLY A 44 15.50 -18.46 -7.55
N VAL A 45 14.72 -19.12 -6.70
CA VAL A 45 14.51 -18.73 -5.30
C VAL A 45 15.16 -19.70 -4.30
N GLU A 46 15.11 -21.00 -4.56
CA GLU A 46 15.66 -22.01 -3.65
C GLU A 46 17.19 -21.88 -3.49
N ASN A 47 17.66 -22.19 -2.31
CA ASN A 47 19.06 -22.07 -1.88
C ASN A 47 19.64 -20.64 -1.89
N THR A 48 18.79 -19.62 -1.96
CA THR A 48 19.17 -18.21 -1.82
C THR A 48 18.92 -17.69 -0.42
N THR A 49 19.48 -16.52 -0.10
CA THR A 49 19.27 -15.80 1.15
C THR A 49 18.45 -14.54 0.88
N LEU A 50 17.51 -14.21 1.75
CA LEU A 50 16.77 -12.94 1.73
C LEU A 50 17.69 -11.83 2.26
N GLU A 51 18.44 -11.16 1.39
CA GLU A 51 19.42 -10.13 1.79
C GLU A 51 18.78 -8.86 2.30
N GLU A 52 17.71 -8.43 1.64
CA GLU A 52 17.09 -7.16 1.95
C GLU A 52 15.59 -7.19 1.63
N ILE A 53 14.78 -6.57 2.49
CA ILE A 53 13.35 -6.37 2.27
C ILE A 53 13.11 -4.87 2.03
N GLY A 54 12.82 -4.53 0.78
CA GLY A 54 12.55 -3.16 0.33
C GLY A 54 11.07 -2.89 0.07
N ARG A 55 10.74 -1.63 -0.21
CA ARG A 55 9.39 -1.20 -0.62
C ARG A 55 9.44 -0.03 -1.60
N ARG A 56 8.49 -0.01 -2.53
CA ARG A 56 8.19 1.15 -3.38
C ARG A 56 6.67 1.26 -3.56
N GLY A 57 6.05 2.36 -3.12
CA GLY A 57 4.59 2.50 -3.11
C GLY A 57 3.92 1.37 -2.33
N LYS A 58 3.12 0.55 -3.03
CA LYS A 58 2.42 -0.62 -2.46
C LYS A 58 3.08 -1.96 -2.84
N TYR A 59 4.32 -1.92 -3.30
CA TYR A 59 5.11 -3.10 -3.69
C TYR A 59 6.20 -3.40 -2.66
N LEU A 60 6.38 -4.68 -2.35
CA LEU A 60 7.50 -5.20 -1.57
C LEU A 60 8.56 -5.76 -2.50
N PHE A 61 9.81 -5.61 -2.11
CA PHE A 61 10.97 -6.20 -2.77
C PHE A 61 11.63 -7.18 -1.81
N LEU A 62 11.59 -8.47 -2.12
CA LEU A 62 12.35 -9.50 -1.41
C LEU A 62 13.60 -9.76 -2.26
N ARG A 63 14.71 -9.13 -1.91
CA ARG A 63 15.98 -9.19 -2.67
C ARG A 63 16.77 -10.40 -2.24
N LEU A 64 17.18 -11.22 -3.21
CA LEU A 64 17.84 -12.50 -3.01
C LEU A 64 19.36 -12.39 -3.26
N SER A 65 20.14 -13.26 -2.61
CA SER A 65 21.61 -13.27 -2.67
C SER A 65 22.19 -13.59 -4.05
N ASN A 66 21.38 -14.12 -4.97
CA ASN A 66 21.78 -14.43 -6.34
C ASN A 66 21.53 -13.27 -7.34
N GLY A 67 21.19 -12.07 -6.86
CA GLY A 67 20.92 -10.91 -7.70
C GLY A 67 19.51 -10.86 -8.29
N LEU A 68 18.62 -11.77 -7.89
CA LEU A 68 17.19 -11.70 -8.23
C LEU A 68 16.40 -10.95 -7.14
N THR A 69 15.21 -10.48 -7.52
CA THR A 69 14.24 -9.86 -6.61
C THR A 69 12.85 -10.44 -6.85
N ILE A 70 12.15 -10.85 -5.80
CA ILE A 70 10.72 -11.10 -5.84
C ILE A 70 10.02 -9.77 -5.59
N VAL A 71 9.37 -9.23 -6.62
CA VAL A 71 8.52 -8.04 -6.53
C VAL A 71 7.11 -8.47 -6.21
N SER A 72 6.66 -8.24 -4.99
CA SER A 72 5.36 -8.68 -4.47
C SER A 72 4.38 -7.53 -4.32
N HIS A 73 3.15 -7.71 -4.79
CA HIS A 73 2.04 -6.77 -4.59
C HIS A 73 0.89 -7.47 -3.87
N LEU A 74 0.57 -7.03 -2.67
CA LEU A 74 -0.44 -7.65 -1.80
C LEU A 74 -1.88 -7.52 -2.31
N ARG A 75 -2.16 -6.56 -3.18
CA ARG A 75 -3.49 -6.25 -3.72
C ARG A 75 -4.51 -5.97 -2.62
N MET A 76 -5.60 -6.77 -2.53
CA MET A 76 -6.74 -6.50 -1.64
C MET A 76 -6.58 -7.11 -0.25
N GLU A 77 -6.10 -8.34 -0.16
CA GLU A 77 -6.09 -9.14 1.07
C GLU A 77 -4.84 -10.01 1.23
N GLY A 78 -3.85 -9.85 0.33
CA GLY A 78 -2.59 -10.57 0.46
C GLY A 78 -1.85 -10.18 1.73
N ASN A 79 -1.30 -11.15 2.42
CA ASN A 79 -0.49 -10.97 3.60
C ASN A 79 0.62 -12.03 3.69
N TYR A 80 1.60 -11.77 4.53
CA TYR A 80 2.65 -12.70 4.89
C TYR A 80 2.55 -13.06 6.36
N ASP A 81 2.80 -14.31 6.70
CA ASP A 81 3.03 -14.78 8.07
C ASP A 81 4.27 -15.67 8.14
N VAL A 82 4.88 -15.70 9.33
CA VAL A 82 6.04 -16.55 9.62
C VAL A 82 5.64 -17.50 10.74
N VAL A 83 5.76 -18.80 10.48
CA VAL A 83 5.30 -19.86 11.39
C VAL A 83 6.35 -20.98 11.47
N ALA A 84 6.19 -21.90 12.42
CA ALA A 84 7.04 -23.09 12.51
C ALA A 84 6.79 -24.03 11.33
N GLU A 85 7.84 -24.76 10.92
CA GLU A 85 7.70 -25.84 9.95
C GLU A 85 6.79 -26.95 10.53
N GLY A 86 5.83 -27.42 9.71
CA GLY A 86 4.83 -28.38 10.15
C GLY A 86 3.51 -27.79 10.61
N ASP A 87 3.39 -26.48 10.83
CA ASP A 87 2.11 -25.82 11.08
C ASP A 87 1.16 -26.00 9.87
N ALA A 88 -0.09 -26.31 10.18
CA ALA A 88 -1.10 -26.57 9.15
C ALA A 88 -1.25 -25.41 8.17
N LEU A 89 -1.28 -25.72 6.88
CA LEU A 89 -1.52 -24.72 5.84
C LEU A 89 -3.00 -24.28 5.82
N SER A 90 -3.20 -22.97 5.71
CA SER A 90 -4.53 -22.43 5.42
C SER A 90 -4.93 -22.76 3.98
N LYS A 91 -6.23 -22.93 3.71
CA LYS A 91 -6.77 -22.99 2.33
C LYS A 91 -6.47 -21.72 1.50
N HIS A 92 -6.03 -20.67 2.15
CA HIS A 92 -5.67 -19.39 1.54
C HIS A 92 -4.17 -19.19 1.40
N THR A 93 -3.35 -20.18 1.81
CA THR A 93 -1.90 -20.17 1.58
C THR A 93 -1.63 -20.54 0.13
N HIS A 94 -0.81 -19.76 -0.55
CA HIS A 94 -0.57 -19.91 -1.99
C HIS A 94 0.89 -20.09 -2.37
N ILE A 95 1.82 -19.55 -1.56
CA ILE A 95 3.25 -19.76 -1.70
C ILE A 95 3.84 -19.94 -0.31
N VAL A 96 4.73 -20.92 -0.17
CA VAL A 96 5.47 -21.22 1.07
C VAL A 96 6.95 -21.21 0.77
N PHE A 97 7.70 -20.41 1.51
CA PHE A 97 9.16 -20.40 1.50
C PHE A 97 9.63 -21.07 2.79
N HIS A 98 10.25 -22.25 2.67
CA HIS A 98 10.86 -22.97 3.80
C HIS A 98 12.22 -22.37 4.12
N LEU A 99 12.43 -22.02 5.37
CA LEU A 99 13.67 -21.39 5.83
C LEU A 99 14.59 -22.42 6.50
N SER A 100 15.89 -22.18 6.42
CA SER A 100 16.89 -23.12 6.97
C SER A 100 16.88 -23.25 8.50
N ASP A 101 16.17 -22.40 9.19
CA ASP A 101 16.01 -22.40 10.66
C ASP A 101 14.75 -23.13 11.15
N GLY A 102 14.03 -23.84 10.27
CA GLY A 102 12.83 -24.59 10.61
C GLY A 102 11.58 -23.74 10.69
N ARG A 103 11.57 -22.56 10.06
CA ARG A 103 10.36 -21.73 9.90
C ARG A 103 9.88 -21.72 8.45
N MET A 104 8.64 -21.31 8.26
CA MET A 104 8.05 -21.06 6.94
C MET A 104 7.60 -19.60 6.85
N LEU A 105 8.01 -18.92 5.79
CA LEU A 105 7.39 -17.67 5.34
C LEU A 105 6.27 -18.03 4.36
N ARG A 106 5.01 -17.73 4.72
CA ARG A 106 3.84 -18.06 3.91
C ARG A 106 3.21 -16.81 3.33
N TYR A 107 2.78 -16.89 2.09
CA TYR A 107 1.93 -15.89 1.46
C TYR A 107 0.49 -16.37 1.37
N ASN A 108 -0.42 -15.63 1.98
CA ASN A 108 -1.84 -15.93 2.04
C ASN A 108 -2.64 -14.85 1.32
N ASP A 109 -3.72 -15.24 0.62
CA ASP A 109 -4.63 -14.30 -0.03
C ASP A 109 -6.00 -14.94 -0.26
N THR A 110 -7.02 -14.53 0.50
CA THR A 110 -8.39 -15.04 0.37
C THR A 110 -8.98 -14.80 -1.01
N ARG A 111 -8.57 -13.71 -1.70
CA ARG A 111 -9.10 -13.29 -3.00
C ARG A 111 -8.25 -13.70 -4.20
N LYS A 112 -7.03 -14.19 -3.98
CA LYS A 112 -6.09 -14.63 -5.04
C LYS A 112 -5.74 -13.53 -6.06
N PHE A 113 -5.73 -12.27 -5.64
CA PHE A 113 -5.40 -11.12 -6.49
C PHE A 113 -3.94 -10.69 -6.41
N GLY A 114 -3.24 -11.09 -5.36
CA GLY A 114 -1.82 -10.83 -5.18
C GLY A 114 -0.98 -11.32 -6.35
N ARG A 115 0.18 -10.70 -6.53
CA ARG A 115 1.11 -11.07 -7.61
C ARG A 115 2.54 -10.98 -7.12
N MET A 116 3.34 -11.93 -7.58
CA MET A 116 4.80 -11.97 -7.38
C MET A 116 5.48 -12.06 -8.72
N ASN A 117 6.48 -11.22 -8.95
CA ASN A 117 7.30 -11.25 -10.14
C ASN A 117 8.75 -11.50 -9.70
N LEU A 118 9.34 -12.60 -10.17
CA LEU A 118 10.78 -12.85 -10.01
C LEU A 118 11.48 -12.21 -11.21
N VAL A 119 12.40 -11.30 -10.94
CA VAL A 119 13.13 -10.51 -11.95
C VAL A 119 14.57 -10.27 -11.52
N ASP A 120 15.45 -9.91 -12.46
CA ASP A 120 16.78 -9.41 -12.12
C ASP A 120 16.64 -8.15 -11.22
N ARG A 121 17.51 -8.00 -10.21
CA ARG A 121 17.51 -6.84 -9.30
C ARG A 121 17.59 -5.50 -10.03
N LYS A 122 18.38 -5.41 -11.09
CA LYS A 122 18.49 -4.21 -11.94
C LYS A 122 17.18 -3.82 -12.63
N ASP A 123 16.26 -4.79 -12.82
CA ASP A 123 14.99 -4.63 -13.53
C ASP A 123 13.78 -4.56 -12.58
N GLU A 124 13.98 -4.56 -11.25
CA GLU A 124 12.88 -4.59 -10.26
C GLU A 124 11.89 -3.43 -10.42
N LEU A 125 12.34 -2.25 -10.85
CA LEU A 125 11.49 -1.09 -11.13
C LEU A 125 10.81 -1.14 -12.51
N SER A 126 11.17 -2.07 -13.36
CA SER A 126 10.57 -2.25 -14.69
C SER A 126 9.28 -3.09 -14.66
N VAL A 127 8.96 -3.71 -13.52
CA VAL A 127 7.72 -4.47 -13.34
C VAL A 127 6.51 -3.58 -13.61
N ALA A 128 5.49 -4.14 -14.26
CA ALA A 128 4.27 -3.42 -14.62
C ALA A 128 3.62 -2.75 -13.39
N GLY A 129 3.33 -1.47 -13.50
CA GLY A 129 2.82 -0.62 -12.41
C GLY A 129 3.92 0.07 -11.59
N LEU A 130 5.14 -0.45 -11.52
CA LEU A 130 6.29 0.24 -10.93
C LEU A 130 6.98 1.18 -11.90
N LYS A 131 7.07 0.81 -13.17
CA LYS A 131 7.72 1.62 -14.22
C LYS A 131 7.20 3.06 -14.31
N THR A 132 5.93 3.27 -14.00
CA THR A 132 5.25 4.58 -14.10
C THR A 132 4.84 5.14 -12.74
N ILE A 133 5.28 4.54 -11.64
CA ILE A 133 4.85 4.96 -10.31
C ILE A 133 5.36 6.37 -9.98
N GLY A 134 4.50 7.21 -9.43
CA GLY A 134 4.81 8.56 -9.01
C GLY A 134 5.76 8.63 -7.81
N PRO A 135 6.12 9.84 -7.34
CA PRO A 135 6.98 10.02 -6.18
C PRO A 135 6.38 9.45 -4.89
N GLU A 136 7.24 9.02 -3.97
CA GLU A 136 6.86 8.67 -2.60
C GLU A 136 6.34 9.91 -1.86
N PRO A 137 5.32 9.76 -1.00
CA PRO A 137 4.77 10.84 -0.18
C PRO A 137 5.67 11.16 1.03
N THR A 138 6.89 11.59 0.74
CA THR A 138 7.91 12.02 1.72
C THR A 138 8.35 13.45 1.45
N GLU A 139 9.04 14.10 2.40
CA GLU A 139 9.55 15.46 2.20
C GLU A 139 10.48 15.55 0.98
N ASP A 140 11.32 14.54 0.78
CA ASP A 140 12.26 14.49 -0.33
C ASP A 140 11.64 13.98 -1.64
N GLY A 141 10.68 13.09 -1.57
CA GLY A 141 10.04 12.50 -2.74
C GLY A 141 9.00 13.41 -3.37
N LEU A 142 8.04 13.91 -2.60
CA LEU A 142 6.92 14.71 -3.10
C LEU A 142 7.23 16.21 -3.04
N LYS A 143 7.78 16.76 -4.09
CA LYS A 143 8.11 18.21 -4.19
C LYS A 143 6.88 19.03 -4.57
N LEU A 144 6.78 20.28 -4.05
CA LEU A 144 5.66 21.18 -4.36
C LEU A 144 5.60 21.53 -5.85
N ASP A 145 6.73 21.87 -6.46
CA ASP A 145 6.79 22.21 -7.90
C ASP A 145 6.29 21.07 -8.79
N TYR A 146 6.57 19.83 -8.40
CA TYR A 146 6.02 18.65 -9.08
C TYR A 146 4.50 18.64 -8.97
N MET A 147 3.95 18.85 -7.76
CA MET A 147 2.49 18.89 -7.57
C MET A 147 1.85 19.99 -8.39
N VAL A 148 2.36 21.23 -8.32
CA VAL A 148 1.88 22.37 -9.12
C VAL A 148 1.80 21.98 -10.61
N LYS A 149 2.87 21.40 -11.14
CA LYS A 149 2.96 21.00 -12.55
C LYS A 149 1.94 19.94 -12.96
N ILE A 150 1.71 18.91 -12.16
CA ILE A 150 0.81 17.81 -12.53
C ILE A 150 -0.66 18.15 -12.29
N PHE A 151 -0.96 18.96 -11.25
CA PHE A 151 -2.31 19.37 -10.93
C PHE A 151 -2.86 20.35 -11.96
N ALA A 152 -2.08 21.34 -12.35
CA ALA A 152 -2.48 22.34 -13.38
C ALA A 152 -2.90 21.69 -14.71
N LYS A 153 -2.42 20.50 -15.01
CA LYS A 153 -2.72 19.78 -16.26
C LYS A 153 -3.96 18.86 -16.19
N SER A 154 -4.65 18.78 -15.06
CA SER A 154 -5.70 17.77 -14.88
C SER A 154 -7.02 18.39 -14.44
N LYS A 155 -8.05 18.24 -15.29
CA LYS A 155 -9.44 18.56 -14.95
C LYS A 155 -10.16 17.44 -14.18
N LYS A 156 -9.46 16.33 -13.86
CA LYS A 156 -10.04 15.23 -13.08
C LYS A 156 -10.39 15.72 -11.67
N GLU A 157 -11.43 15.13 -11.10
CA GLU A 157 -11.76 15.29 -9.68
C GLU A 157 -10.57 14.87 -8.81
N ILE A 158 -10.34 15.60 -7.73
CA ILE A 158 -9.13 15.45 -6.91
C ILE A 158 -8.96 14.04 -6.32
N LYS A 159 -10.05 13.41 -5.88
CA LYS A 159 -9.95 12.07 -5.29
C LYS A 159 -9.47 11.02 -6.29
N PRO A 160 -10.10 10.80 -7.47
CA PRO A 160 -9.58 9.87 -8.46
C PRO A 160 -8.19 10.28 -8.99
N PHE A 161 -7.84 11.56 -8.98
CA PHE A 161 -6.50 12.03 -9.33
C PHE A 161 -5.44 11.54 -8.30
N LEU A 162 -5.72 11.66 -7.00
CA LEU A 162 -4.82 11.22 -5.93
C LEU A 162 -4.74 9.69 -5.82
N LEU A 163 -5.77 8.95 -6.23
CA LEU A 163 -5.76 7.48 -6.27
C LEU A 163 -4.87 6.92 -7.39
N ASP A 164 -4.54 7.73 -8.39
CA ASP A 164 -3.68 7.33 -9.51
C ASP A 164 -2.22 7.22 -9.04
N GLN A 165 -1.74 5.98 -8.93
CA GLN A 165 -0.39 5.68 -8.44
C GLN A 165 0.74 6.29 -9.32
N SER A 166 0.43 6.70 -10.55
CA SER A 166 1.37 7.42 -11.41
C SER A 166 1.56 8.88 -11.01
N LYS A 167 0.67 9.42 -10.18
CA LYS A 167 0.72 10.80 -9.68
C LYS A 167 1.44 10.88 -8.34
N ILE A 168 1.00 10.10 -7.38
CA ILE A 168 1.61 9.97 -6.05
C ILE A 168 1.53 8.51 -5.64
N ALA A 169 2.68 7.94 -5.26
CA ALA A 169 2.75 6.54 -4.85
C ALA A 169 2.05 6.30 -3.51
N GLY A 170 1.44 5.13 -3.37
CA GLY A 170 1.07 4.59 -2.07
C GLY A 170 -0.27 5.04 -1.50
N LEU A 171 -0.86 6.14 -1.95
CA LEU A 171 -2.18 6.59 -1.50
C LEU A 171 -3.27 5.64 -2.00
N GLY A 172 -4.24 5.35 -1.15
CA GLY A 172 -5.44 4.59 -1.51
C GLY A 172 -6.68 5.23 -0.92
N ASN A 173 -7.77 4.45 -0.85
CA ASN A 173 -9.09 5.00 -0.57
C ASN A 173 -9.24 5.58 0.84
N ILE A 174 -8.53 4.99 1.82
CA ILE A 174 -8.59 5.45 3.21
C ILE A 174 -7.86 6.79 3.33
N TYR A 175 -6.59 6.80 2.98
CA TYR A 175 -5.75 7.97 3.21
C TYR A 175 -6.08 9.14 2.28
N VAL A 176 -6.65 8.89 1.08
CA VAL A 176 -7.14 9.99 0.24
C VAL A 176 -8.33 10.69 0.88
N ASP A 177 -9.31 9.97 1.46
CA ASP A 177 -10.43 10.62 2.16
C ASP A 177 -9.94 11.44 3.36
N GLU A 178 -9.00 10.90 4.15
CA GLU A 178 -8.43 11.57 5.31
C GLU A 178 -7.67 12.85 4.95
N VAL A 179 -6.77 12.79 3.97
CA VAL A 179 -5.98 13.97 3.58
C VAL A 179 -6.83 15.06 2.93
N LEU A 180 -7.88 14.70 2.20
CA LEU A 180 -8.83 15.67 1.66
C LEU A 180 -9.63 16.36 2.76
N TRP A 181 -10.04 15.62 3.81
CA TRP A 181 -10.68 16.21 4.98
C TRP A 181 -9.73 17.13 5.73
N MET A 182 -8.49 16.71 5.97
CA MET A 182 -7.46 17.53 6.62
C MET A 182 -7.23 18.83 5.88
N SER A 183 -7.22 18.78 4.55
CA SER A 183 -6.97 19.93 3.65
C SER A 183 -8.22 20.74 3.33
N LYS A 184 -9.41 20.34 3.84
CA LYS A 184 -10.71 20.99 3.57
C LYS A 184 -11.06 21.05 2.08
N ILE A 185 -10.63 20.08 1.29
CA ILE A 185 -10.88 20.01 -0.16
C ILE A 185 -12.02 19.02 -0.42
N HIS A 186 -13.04 19.46 -1.17
CA HIS A 186 -14.13 18.58 -1.58
C HIS A 186 -13.60 17.48 -2.54
N PRO A 187 -13.98 16.21 -2.37
CA PRO A 187 -13.42 15.10 -3.17
C PRO A 187 -13.68 15.19 -4.68
N THR A 188 -14.69 15.94 -5.10
CA THR A 188 -15.00 16.20 -6.53
C THR A 188 -14.43 17.52 -7.06
N GLN A 189 -13.69 18.30 -6.25
CA GLN A 189 -13.03 19.51 -6.72
C GLN A 189 -12.09 19.17 -7.88
N PRO A 190 -12.14 19.86 -9.03
CA PRO A 190 -11.20 19.62 -10.12
C PRO A 190 -9.76 19.92 -9.70
N ALA A 191 -8.81 19.04 -10.02
CA ALA A 191 -7.43 19.17 -9.55
C ALA A 191 -6.75 20.48 -9.98
N ASN A 192 -7.05 20.96 -11.20
CA ASN A 192 -6.46 22.19 -11.76
C ASN A 192 -7.05 23.50 -11.20
N THR A 193 -8.05 23.44 -10.32
CA THR A 193 -8.63 24.64 -9.69
C THR A 193 -8.00 24.93 -8.32
N LEU A 194 -7.08 24.08 -7.86
CA LEU A 194 -6.41 24.28 -6.58
C LEU A 194 -5.31 25.33 -6.70
N ALA A 195 -5.35 26.33 -5.81
CA ALA A 195 -4.28 27.31 -5.69
C ALA A 195 -2.98 26.68 -5.14
N GLU A 196 -1.84 27.26 -5.40
CA GLU A 196 -0.54 26.76 -4.91
C GLU A 196 -0.50 26.65 -3.38
N SER A 197 -1.11 27.61 -2.65
CA SER A 197 -1.23 27.55 -1.20
C SER A 197 -2.00 26.31 -0.70
N GLU A 198 -3.04 25.89 -1.43
CA GLU A 198 -3.81 24.68 -1.13
C GLU A 198 -3.01 23.42 -1.47
N LEU A 199 -2.25 23.43 -2.56
CA LEU A 199 -1.35 22.33 -2.91
C LEU A 199 -0.23 22.18 -1.87
N LYS A 200 0.28 23.28 -1.32
CA LYS A 200 1.26 23.26 -0.22
C LYS A 200 0.67 22.61 1.04
N GLU A 201 -0.55 22.99 1.42
CA GLU A 201 -1.22 22.39 2.59
C GLU A 201 -1.61 20.92 2.31
N LEU A 202 -2.11 20.58 1.12
CA LEU A 202 -2.39 19.19 0.73
C LEU A 202 -1.13 18.32 0.78
N ARG A 203 -0.01 18.81 0.26
CA ARG A 203 1.30 18.12 0.34
C ARG A 203 1.67 17.83 1.78
N LYS A 204 1.63 18.84 2.63
CA LYS A 204 1.94 18.72 4.06
C LYS A 204 1.05 17.66 4.73
N ASN A 205 -0.26 17.70 4.47
CA ASN A 205 -1.20 16.76 5.05
C ASN A 205 -1.03 15.34 4.52
N ILE A 206 -0.70 15.14 3.23
CA ILE A 206 -0.34 13.82 2.67
C ILE A 206 0.85 13.23 3.42
N ILE A 207 1.93 13.99 3.56
CA ILE A 207 3.17 13.50 4.21
C ILE A 207 2.92 13.22 5.70
N LEU A 208 2.21 14.11 6.38
CA LEU A 208 1.89 13.98 7.80
C LEU A 208 1.02 12.74 8.06
N GLU A 209 -0.03 12.55 7.28
CA GLU A 209 -0.98 11.44 7.45
C GLU A 209 -0.30 10.09 7.22
N ILE A 210 0.46 9.96 6.13
CA ILE A 210 1.20 8.73 5.84
C ILE A 210 2.22 8.44 6.94
N LYS A 211 2.94 9.46 7.44
CA LYS A 211 3.90 9.29 8.54
C LYS A 211 3.21 8.82 9.84
N LYS A 212 2.07 9.40 10.19
CA LYS A 212 1.27 8.99 11.36
C LYS A 212 0.75 7.57 11.19
N ALA A 213 0.22 7.24 10.02
CA ALA A 213 -0.31 5.91 9.74
C ALA A 213 0.78 4.82 9.82
N ILE A 214 1.98 5.10 9.32
CA ILE A 214 3.13 4.19 9.46
C ILE A 214 3.49 4.02 10.95
N ALA A 215 3.51 5.10 11.74
CA ALA A 215 3.80 5.02 13.18
C ALA A 215 2.73 4.24 13.95
N GLY A 216 1.47 4.27 13.50
CA GLY A 216 0.35 3.49 14.03
C GLY A 216 0.19 2.09 13.42
N HIS A 217 1.19 1.58 12.71
CA HIS A 217 1.19 0.26 12.05
C HIS A 217 0.07 0.03 11.02
N GLY A 218 -0.46 1.11 10.45
CA GLY A 218 -1.54 1.06 9.46
C GLY A 218 -2.91 0.75 10.05
N THR A 219 -3.90 0.59 9.17
CA THR A 219 -5.31 0.30 9.53
C THR A 219 -5.62 -1.19 9.40
N THR A 220 -6.44 -1.73 10.31
CA THR A 220 -7.00 -3.08 10.24
C THR A 220 -8.48 -3.06 9.85
N VAL A 221 -8.89 -2.20 8.95
CA VAL A 221 -10.31 -2.07 8.56
C VAL A 221 -10.89 -3.36 7.97
N HIS A 222 -10.03 -4.27 7.47
CA HIS A 222 -10.44 -5.59 6.96
C HIS A 222 -9.31 -6.60 7.19
N SER A 223 -9.36 -7.39 8.26
CA SER A 223 -8.56 -8.61 8.50
C SER A 223 -7.05 -8.54 8.20
N TYR A 224 -6.45 -7.34 8.13
CA TYR A 224 -5.02 -7.18 7.95
C TYR A 224 -4.31 -7.33 9.31
N SER A 225 -3.40 -8.30 9.39
CA SER A 225 -2.42 -8.40 10.48
C SER A 225 -1.00 -8.19 9.94
N ASN A 226 -0.11 -7.68 10.77
CA ASN A 226 1.31 -7.63 10.44
C ASN A 226 1.91 -9.05 10.37
N ALA A 227 3.19 -9.18 10.06
CA ALA A 227 3.87 -10.48 9.98
C ALA A 227 3.93 -11.24 11.33
N TYR A 228 3.59 -10.60 12.44
CA TYR A 228 3.43 -11.19 13.78
C TYR A 228 1.98 -11.61 14.09
N GLY A 229 1.03 -11.40 13.19
CA GLY A 229 -0.39 -11.65 13.44
C GLY A 229 -1.11 -10.55 14.21
N GLU A 230 -0.45 -9.42 14.49
CA GLU A 230 -1.03 -8.31 15.25
C GLU A 230 -1.80 -7.36 14.33
N ALA A 231 -2.92 -6.84 14.86
CA ALA A 231 -3.74 -5.86 14.17
C ALA A 231 -3.13 -4.45 14.29
N GLY A 232 -3.10 -3.67 13.20
CA GLY A 232 -2.80 -2.25 13.26
C GLY A 232 -3.84 -1.50 14.11
N SER A 233 -3.52 -0.31 14.59
CA SER A 233 -4.40 0.49 15.48
C SER A 233 -4.86 1.82 14.84
N PHE A 234 -4.39 2.16 13.66
CA PHE A 234 -4.62 3.47 13.06
C PHE A 234 -6.09 3.72 12.67
N GLN A 235 -6.92 2.65 12.51
CA GLN A 235 -8.37 2.79 12.29
C GLN A 235 -9.08 3.62 13.39
N ASN A 236 -8.54 3.66 14.59
CA ASN A 236 -9.08 4.44 15.71
C ASN A 236 -8.79 5.96 15.60
N HIS A 237 -8.00 6.36 14.63
CA HIS A 237 -7.58 7.74 14.40
C HIS A 237 -8.17 8.35 13.12
N LEU A 238 -9.07 7.61 12.43
CA LEU A 238 -9.69 8.08 11.19
C LEU A 238 -10.74 9.17 11.49
N ASN A 239 -10.72 10.22 10.67
CA ASN A 239 -11.58 11.39 10.84
C ASN A 239 -12.88 11.31 10.04
N VAL A 240 -12.84 10.69 8.86
CA VAL A 240 -14.02 10.58 7.98
C VAL A 240 -14.22 9.17 7.41
N TYR A 241 -13.14 8.43 7.13
CA TYR A 241 -13.26 7.13 6.49
C TYR A 241 -13.98 6.12 7.41
N GLY A 242 -15.06 5.50 6.88
CA GLY A 242 -15.89 4.55 7.63
C GLY A 242 -16.93 5.20 8.56
N ARG A 243 -16.92 6.52 8.74
CA ARG A 243 -17.70 7.24 9.74
C ARG A 243 -18.97 7.93 9.21
N LYS A 244 -19.60 7.34 8.16
CA LYS A 244 -20.85 7.86 7.59
C LYS A 244 -21.92 8.07 8.69
N GLY A 245 -22.49 9.28 8.76
CA GLY A 245 -23.54 9.67 9.70
C GLY A 245 -23.00 10.07 11.10
N GLU A 246 -21.74 9.81 11.42
CA GLU A 246 -21.13 10.29 12.66
C GLU A 246 -20.77 11.79 12.57
N PRO A 247 -20.69 12.49 13.69
CA PRO A 247 -20.32 13.89 13.71
C PRO A 247 -18.88 14.11 13.23
N CYS A 248 -18.66 15.11 12.38
CA CYS A 248 -17.34 15.57 12.01
C CYS A 248 -16.60 16.09 13.26
N LEU A 249 -15.37 15.61 13.48
CA LEU A 249 -14.56 15.99 14.65
C LEU A 249 -14.18 17.48 14.67
N ARG A 250 -14.38 18.21 13.55
CA ARG A 250 -14.07 19.64 13.46
C ARG A 250 -15.30 20.53 13.66
N CYS A 251 -16.46 20.17 13.12
CA CYS A 251 -17.63 21.08 13.09
C CYS A 251 -18.95 20.42 13.53
N GLY A 252 -18.96 19.13 13.87
CA GLY A 252 -20.15 18.40 14.31
C GLY A 252 -21.11 17.98 13.18
N THR A 253 -20.97 18.48 11.96
CA THR A 253 -21.82 18.09 10.82
C THR A 253 -21.67 16.60 10.54
N PRO A 254 -22.75 15.85 10.26
CA PRO A 254 -22.66 14.44 9.92
C PRO A 254 -21.79 14.19 8.69
N ILE A 255 -20.90 13.21 8.75
CA ILE A 255 -20.07 12.77 7.63
C ILE A 255 -20.96 12.13 6.55
N GLU A 256 -20.79 12.57 5.33
CA GLU A 256 -21.46 11.99 4.17
C GLU A 256 -20.63 10.92 3.49
N LYS A 257 -21.32 10.04 2.75
CA LYS A 257 -20.71 9.02 1.89
C LYS A 257 -21.36 9.05 0.51
N ILE A 258 -20.56 9.33 -0.50
CA ILE A 258 -20.95 9.26 -1.90
C ILE A 258 -20.19 8.15 -2.64
N LYS A 259 -20.63 7.84 -3.86
CA LYS A 259 -19.89 6.96 -4.78
C LYS A 259 -19.18 7.83 -5.82
N LEU A 260 -17.85 7.79 -5.86
CA LEU A 260 -17.04 8.54 -6.80
C LEU A 260 -16.03 7.59 -7.46
N ALA A 261 -15.98 7.58 -8.80
CA ALA A 261 -15.10 6.71 -9.58
C ALA A 261 -15.08 5.23 -9.07
N GLN A 262 -16.28 4.65 -8.84
CA GLN A 262 -16.50 3.30 -8.30
C GLN A 262 -15.95 3.08 -6.87
N ARG A 263 -15.64 4.14 -6.12
CA ARG A 263 -15.15 4.09 -4.74
C ARG A 263 -16.10 4.78 -3.78
N GLY A 264 -16.35 4.16 -2.62
CA GLY A 264 -16.98 4.84 -1.51
C GLY A 264 -16.09 5.99 -1.03
N THR A 265 -16.65 7.17 -0.88
CA THR A 265 -15.95 8.41 -0.59
C THR A 265 -16.60 9.09 0.60
N HIS A 266 -15.85 9.28 1.68
CA HIS A 266 -16.35 9.89 2.91
C HIS A 266 -15.79 11.30 3.03
N PHE A 267 -16.64 12.26 3.41
CA PHE A 267 -16.24 13.66 3.56
C PHE A 267 -17.22 14.42 4.47
N CYS A 268 -16.79 15.55 4.98
CA CYS A 268 -17.67 16.47 5.70
C CYS A 268 -18.20 17.55 4.75
N PRO A 269 -19.53 17.63 4.47
CA PRO A 269 -20.06 18.58 3.49
C PRO A 269 -19.92 20.05 3.93
N HIS A 270 -19.81 20.32 5.24
CA HIS A 270 -19.59 21.66 5.76
C HIS A 270 -18.12 22.10 5.69
N CYS A 271 -17.17 21.19 6.03
CA CYS A 271 -15.74 21.55 6.02
C CYS A 271 -15.10 21.49 4.63
N GLN A 272 -15.64 20.68 3.73
CA GLN A 272 -15.11 20.41 2.41
C GLN A 272 -16.15 20.88 1.35
N VAL A 273 -16.21 22.20 1.17
CA VAL A 273 -17.16 22.82 0.24
C VAL A 273 -16.62 22.75 -1.19
N LEU A 274 -17.47 22.27 -2.12
CA LEU A 274 -17.17 22.35 -3.55
C LEU A 274 -17.22 23.81 -4.00
N ARG A 275 -16.16 24.27 -4.61
CA ARG A 275 -16.10 25.62 -5.19
C ARG A 275 -16.45 25.54 -6.66
N GLU A 276 -17.32 26.42 -7.12
CA GLU A 276 -17.52 26.68 -8.54
C GLU A 276 -16.20 27.23 -9.11
N GLY A 277 -15.74 26.64 -10.22
CA GLY A 277 -14.51 27.02 -10.91
C GLY A 277 -14.66 28.25 -11.79
#